data_5d085e42007a58f0ccc97abf68571384
#
_entry.id   5d085e42007a58f0ccc97abf68571384
#
_cell.length_a   1.000
_cell.length_b   1.000
_cell.length_c   1.000
_cell.angle_alpha   90.00
_cell.angle_beta   90.00
_cell.angle_gamma   90.00
#
_symmetry.space_group_name_H-M   'P 1'
#
loop_
_entity.id
_entity.type
_entity.pdbx_description
1 polymer ?
#
loop_
_entity_poly.entity_id
_entity_poly.type
_entity_poly.pdbx_seq_one_letter_code
_entity_poly.pdbx_strand_id
1 'polypeptide(L)'
;DANRYLLSIARCVTARPNIAIPNFTYHGTIDETQKMMTEAGVISRYNEMPQYYGEVDQGTKIFVWNDLESLEDCLKDRSVAVVMMEPIMSNFGWSWPEPGWHEGVRALTQKYGTLLCYDETHTLGHAWNGSVGVQNLEFDMWACGKAISSGIPGAVFGMTRDIADSVEAWQNEAGFFCGAGLGFLGNALTGNTMSTTALRVTMQEVMTPEVFEPLLASAEKVRQSMEDIF
;
A
#
# COMPACT_ATOMS: atom_id res chain seq x y z
N ASP A 1 -3.84 -6.05 8.50
CA ASP A 1 -2.92 -5.57 9.57
C ASP A 1 -1.63 -4.95 9.01
N ALA A 2 -1.01 -5.51 7.96
CA ALA A 2 0.24 -4.96 7.39
C ALA A 2 0.12 -3.45 7.10
N ASN A 3 -0.88 -3.06 6.32
CA ASN A 3 -1.14 -1.65 5.99
C ASN A 3 -1.42 -0.80 7.23
N ARG A 4 -2.15 -1.32 8.23
CA ARG A 4 -2.37 -0.60 9.50
C ARG A 4 -1.05 -0.28 10.19
N TYR A 5 -0.13 -1.25 10.25
CA TYR A 5 1.18 -1.04 10.86
C TYR A 5 2.00 -0.02 10.08
N LEU A 6 1.99 -0.06 8.74
CA LEU A 6 2.68 0.93 7.91
C LEU A 6 2.15 2.34 8.15
N LEU A 7 0.83 2.52 8.22
CA LEU A 7 0.23 3.83 8.53
C LEU A 7 0.65 4.35 9.91
N SER A 8 0.70 3.46 10.91
CA SER A 8 1.15 3.82 12.26
C SER A 8 2.63 4.20 12.27
N ILE A 9 3.49 3.44 11.61
CA ILE A 9 4.92 3.74 11.48
C ILE A 9 5.12 5.09 10.78
N ALA A 10 4.43 5.33 9.65
CA ALA A 10 4.53 6.56 8.91
C ALA A 10 4.18 7.78 9.77
N ARG A 11 3.10 7.70 10.55
CA ARG A 11 2.70 8.75 11.48
C ARG A 11 3.76 8.99 12.57
N CYS A 12 4.33 7.93 13.13
CA CYS A 12 5.38 8.05 14.13
C CYS A 12 6.64 8.72 13.57
N VAL A 13 7.13 8.24 12.43
CA VAL A 13 8.38 8.73 11.82
C VAL A 13 8.27 10.18 11.34
N THR A 14 7.11 10.55 10.78
CA THR A 14 6.90 11.91 10.25
C THR A 14 6.33 12.89 11.26
N ALA A 15 5.83 12.42 12.40
CA ALA A 15 5.04 13.19 13.37
C ALA A 15 3.82 13.90 12.73
N ARG A 16 3.20 13.28 11.71
CA ARG A 16 2.05 13.83 10.98
C ARG A 16 0.83 12.94 11.14
N PRO A 17 -0.38 13.51 11.27
CA PRO A 17 -1.58 12.72 11.56
C PRO A 17 -2.25 12.12 10.33
N ASN A 18 -2.15 12.78 9.17
CA ASN A 18 -2.97 12.46 8.01
C ASN A 18 -2.30 11.45 7.07
N ILE A 19 -3.12 10.76 6.29
CA ILE A 19 -2.71 9.94 5.16
C ILE A 19 -3.35 10.48 3.89
N ALA A 20 -2.80 10.13 2.72
CA ALA A 20 -3.43 10.39 1.44
C ALA A 20 -3.57 9.07 0.65
N ILE A 21 -4.74 8.88 0.03
CA ILE A 21 -5.05 7.71 -0.78
C ILE A 21 -5.74 8.14 -2.09
N PRO A 22 -5.59 7.38 -3.18
CA PRO A 22 -6.38 7.62 -4.39
C PRO A 22 -7.87 7.38 -4.13
N ASN A 23 -8.73 8.10 -4.81
CA ASN A 23 -10.15 7.79 -4.81
C ASN A 23 -10.39 6.39 -5.43
N PHE A 24 -11.38 5.66 -4.91
CA PHE A 24 -11.73 4.30 -5.35
C PHE A 24 -10.68 3.21 -5.09
N THR A 25 -9.70 3.44 -4.23
CA THR A 25 -8.72 2.43 -3.81
C THR A 25 -9.26 1.51 -2.73
N TYR A 26 -8.56 0.38 -2.49
CA TYR A 26 -8.86 -0.54 -1.38
C TYR A 26 -7.57 -1.08 -0.77
N HIS A 27 -7.39 -0.86 0.52
CA HIS A 27 -6.19 -1.27 1.27
C HIS A 27 -6.50 -2.15 2.49
N GLY A 28 -7.59 -2.90 2.41
CA GLY A 28 -8.08 -3.72 3.52
C GLY A 28 -9.14 -3.01 4.37
N THR A 29 -9.47 -3.58 5.51
CA THR A 29 -10.53 -3.09 6.41
C THR A 29 -9.99 -2.12 7.45
N ILE A 30 -9.20 -1.14 7.01
CA ILE A 30 -8.66 -0.09 7.86
C ILE A 30 -9.56 1.13 7.71
N ASP A 31 -10.10 1.63 8.82
CA ASP A 31 -11.11 2.69 8.81
C ASP A 31 -10.68 3.93 8.02
N GLU A 32 -9.40 4.33 8.16
CA GLU A 32 -8.82 5.46 7.46
C GLU A 32 -8.83 5.27 5.93
N THR A 33 -8.73 4.05 5.43
CA THR A 33 -8.70 3.76 3.98
C THR A 33 -10.08 3.42 3.40
N GLN A 34 -11.10 3.28 4.23
CA GLN A 34 -12.46 2.99 3.81
C GLN A 34 -13.23 4.28 3.48
N LYS A 35 -12.66 5.11 2.64
CA LYS A 35 -13.21 6.41 2.26
C LYS A 35 -13.20 6.62 0.76
N MET A 36 -14.10 7.45 0.28
CA MET A 36 -14.16 7.89 -1.10
C MET A 36 -14.60 9.35 -1.19
N MET A 37 -14.17 10.02 -2.23
CA MET A 37 -14.60 11.37 -2.56
C MET A 37 -15.81 11.32 -3.50
N THR A 38 -16.81 12.12 -3.18
CA THR A 38 -18.01 12.33 -4.00
C THR A 38 -18.26 13.82 -4.19
N GLU A 39 -19.26 14.18 -4.99
CA GLU A 39 -19.71 15.58 -5.12
C GLU A 39 -20.14 16.21 -3.78
N ALA A 40 -20.60 15.40 -2.84
CA ALA A 40 -20.98 15.84 -1.50
C ALA A 40 -19.80 15.96 -0.52
N GLY A 41 -18.57 15.64 -0.96
CA GLY A 41 -17.35 15.60 -0.15
C GLY A 41 -16.88 14.18 0.16
N VAL A 42 -15.96 14.05 1.13
CA VAL A 42 -15.44 12.76 1.55
C VAL A 42 -16.48 12.02 2.38
N ILE A 43 -16.76 10.79 1.99
CA ILE A 43 -17.72 9.92 2.68
C ILE A 43 -17.06 8.58 3.03
N SER A 44 -17.61 7.89 4.04
CA SER A 44 -17.24 6.50 4.29
C SER A 44 -17.71 5.63 3.11
N ARG A 45 -16.86 4.70 2.69
CA ARG A 45 -17.19 3.72 1.65
C ARG A 45 -18.38 2.83 2.02
N TYR A 46 -18.66 2.68 3.29
CA TYR A 46 -19.76 1.92 3.85
C TYR A 46 -21.00 2.81 4.12
N ASN A 47 -21.36 3.70 3.21
CA ASN A 47 -22.58 4.50 3.33
C ASN A 47 -23.86 3.69 3.52
N GLU A 48 -23.81 2.40 3.29
CA GLU A 48 -24.90 1.46 3.59
C GLU A 48 -24.90 1.02 5.06
N MET A 49 -23.83 1.27 5.81
CA MET A 49 -23.78 1.05 7.25
C MET A 49 -24.21 2.32 7.96
N PRO A 50 -25.36 2.32 8.64
CA PRO A 50 -25.90 3.54 9.20
C PRO A 50 -24.99 4.12 10.28
N GLN A 51 -24.51 5.34 10.05
CA GLN A 51 -24.19 6.38 11.04
C GLN A 51 -23.26 6.07 12.24
N TYR A 52 -22.66 4.87 12.35
CA TYR A 52 -21.73 4.57 13.45
C TYR A 52 -20.33 5.16 13.23
N TYR A 53 -20.05 5.64 12.06
CA TYR A 53 -18.79 6.29 11.68
C TYR A 53 -18.95 7.79 11.51
N GLY A 54 -19.88 8.42 12.26
CA GLY A 54 -19.96 9.87 12.31
C GLY A 54 -18.61 10.46 12.65
N GLU A 55 -18.14 11.42 11.86
CA GLU A 55 -16.88 12.16 12.03
C GLU A 55 -15.57 11.34 11.90
N VAL A 56 -15.55 10.18 11.28
CA VAL A 56 -14.32 9.46 10.91
C VAL A 56 -13.55 10.15 9.75
N ASP A 57 -13.89 11.38 9.45
CA ASP A 57 -13.30 12.19 8.39
C ASP A 57 -11.89 12.72 8.73
N GLN A 58 -11.50 12.62 9.98
CA GLN A 58 -10.25 13.18 10.44
C GLN A 58 -9.10 12.25 10.11
N GLY A 59 -8.19 12.71 9.25
CA GLY A 59 -6.91 12.06 9.01
C GLY A 59 -6.74 11.41 7.64
N THR A 60 -7.71 11.48 6.73
CA THR A 60 -7.56 10.96 5.37
C THR A 60 -7.86 12.03 4.34
N LYS A 61 -6.92 12.24 3.43
CA LYS A 61 -7.10 13.06 2.23
C LYS A 61 -7.20 12.16 1.02
N ILE A 62 -8.04 12.54 0.07
CA ILE A 62 -8.31 11.74 -1.12
C ILE A 62 -7.92 12.56 -2.34
N PHE A 63 -7.17 11.94 -3.24
CA PHE A 63 -6.77 12.54 -4.51
C PHE A 63 -7.30 11.71 -5.69
N VAL A 64 -7.34 12.32 -6.86
CA VAL A 64 -7.76 11.67 -8.10
C VAL A 64 -6.57 10.93 -8.71
N TRP A 65 -6.79 9.69 -9.12
CA TRP A 65 -5.78 8.88 -9.82
C TRP A 65 -5.39 9.53 -11.16
N ASN A 66 -4.10 9.52 -11.48
CA ASN A 66 -3.52 10.19 -12.65
C ASN A 66 -3.65 11.73 -12.66
N ASP A 67 -3.92 12.34 -11.51
CA ASP A 67 -4.00 13.79 -11.34
C ASP A 67 -2.99 14.27 -10.28
N LEU A 68 -1.83 14.72 -10.74
CA LEU A 68 -0.75 15.23 -9.87
C LEU A 68 -1.13 16.53 -9.17
N GLU A 69 -2.00 17.37 -9.74
CA GLU A 69 -2.47 18.59 -9.10
C GLU A 69 -3.35 18.25 -7.88
N SER A 70 -4.28 17.31 -8.06
CA SER A 70 -5.11 16.78 -6.98
C SER A 70 -4.27 16.17 -5.84
N LEU A 71 -3.20 15.43 -6.17
CA LEU A 71 -2.28 14.91 -5.17
C LEU A 71 -1.53 16.06 -4.47
N GLU A 72 -0.99 17.01 -5.22
CA GLU A 72 -0.27 18.14 -4.66
C GLU A 72 -1.15 18.94 -3.68
N ASP A 73 -2.41 19.15 -4.01
CA ASP A 73 -3.38 19.82 -3.13
C ASP A 73 -3.53 19.11 -1.77
N CYS A 74 -3.47 17.78 -1.77
CA CYS A 74 -3.45 17.01 -0.53
C CYS A 74 -2.19 17.22 0.31
N LEU A 75 -1.04 17.51 -0.31
CA LEU A 75 0.26 17.54 0.35
C LEU A 75 0.72 18.94 0.79
N LYS A 76 0.15 20.02 0.22
CA LYS A 76 0.58 21.41 0.40
C LYS A 76 0.72 21.86 1.86
N ASP A 77 -0.16 21.40 2.74
CA ASP A 77 -0.16 21.78 4.16
C ASP A 77 0.84 20.98 5.01
N ARG A 78 1.55 20.01 4.39
CA ARG A 78 2.55 19.15 5.05
C ARG A 78 2.01 18.32 6.22
N SER A 79 0.70 18.10 6.28
CA SER A 79 0.06 17.30 7.34
C SER A 79 0.02 15.78 7.03
N VAL A 80 0.34 15.39 5.81
CA VAL A 80 0.27 14.01 5.34
C VAL A 80 1.54 13.25 5.69
N ALA A 81 1.40 12.16 6.44
CA ALA A 81 2.48 11.24 6.79
C ALA A 81 2.91 10.37 5.61
N VAL A 82 1.93 9.82 4.90
CA VAL A 82 2.17 8.85 3.83
C VAL A 82 1.10 8.95 2.73
N VAL A 83 1.54 8.84 1.49
CA VAL A 83 0.68 8.48 0.35
C VAL A 83 0.69 6.96 0.26
N MET A 84 -0.48 6.32 0.38
CA MET A 84 -0.63 4.87 0.18
C MET A 84 -1.45 4.61 -1.06
N MET A 85 -0.91 3.84 -2.00
CA MET A 85 -1.58 3.54 -3.26
C MET A 85 -1.11 2.18 -3.82
N GLU A 86 -1.90 1.64 -4.76
CA GLU A 86 -1.47 0.50 -5.57
C GLU A 86 -0.56 0.97 -6.72
N PRO A 87 0.37 0.17 -7.23
CA PRO A 87 1.14 0.51 -8.44
C PRO A 87 0.25 0.64 -9.70
N ILE A 88 -0.82 -0.13 -9.76
CA ILE A 88 -1.88 -0.09 -10.76
C ILE A 88 -3.18 -0.21 -9.99
N MET A 89 -4.09 0.72 -10.15
CA MET A 89 -5.34 0.73 -9.38
C MET A 89 -6.26 -0.39 -9.84
N SER A 90 -6.44 -1.42 -9.02
CA SER A 90 -7.05 -2.69 -9.42
C SER A 90 -8.55 -2.82 -9.12
N ASN A 91 -9.05 -2.13 -8.09
CA ASN A 91 -10.40 -2.36 -7.58
C ASN A 91 -11.52 -1.77 -8.45
N PHE A 92 -11.20 -0.84 -9.34
CA PHE A 92 -12.14 -0.17 -10.23
C PHE A 92 -11.69 -0.24 -11.70
N GLY A 93 -11.53 -1.46 -12.21
CA GLY A 93 -11.35 -1.70 -13.63
C GLY A 93 -9.91 -1.65 -14.13
N TRP A 94 -8.92 -1.91 -13.27
CA TRP A 94 -7.49 -1.90 -13.64
C TRP A 94 -7.08 -0.61 -14.34
N SER A 95 -7.20 0.51 -13.62
CA SER A 95 -6.76 1.80 -14.13
C SER A 95 -5.23 1.90 -14.11
N TRP A 96 -4.63 1.96 -15.29
CA TRP A 96 -3.20 2.06 -15.46
C TRP A 96 -2.69 3.47 -15.15
N PRO A 97 -1.45 3.58 -14.64
CA PRO A 97 -0.81 4.89 -14.48
C PRO A 97 -0.53 5.52 -15.86
N GLU A 98 -0.81 6.79 -15.99
CA GLU A 98 -0.39 7.58 -17.15
C GLU A 98 1.14 7.75 -17.15
N PRO A 99 1.75 7.95 -18.33
CA PRO A 99 3.19 8.20 -18.42
C PRO A 99 3.63 9.36 -17.51
N GLY A 100 4.63 9.13 -16.67
CA GLY A 100 5.16 10.13 -15.72
C GLY A 100 4.40 10.21 -14.39
N TRP A 101 3.33 9.41 -14.21
CA TRP A 101 2.54 9.42 -12.97
C TRP A 101 3.39 9.07 -11.74
N HIS A 102 4.05 7.94 -11.75
CA HIS A 102 4.84 7.46 -10.59
C HIS A 102 6.01 8.38 -10.26
N GLU A 103 6.70 8.87 -11.26
CA GLU A 103 7.78 9.85 -11.11
C GLU A 103 7.26 11.16 -10.51
N GLY A 104 6.10 11.62 -10.97
CA GLY A 104 5.43 12.80 -10.41
C GLY A 104 5.01 12.61 -8.97
N VAL A 105 4.41 11.46 -8.64
CA VAL A 105 4.06 11.12 -7.24
C VAL A 105 5.31 11.10 -6.36
N ARG A 106 6.39 10.47 -6.82
CA ARG A 106 7.66 10.41 -6.07
C ARG A 106 8.23 11.81 -5.85
N ALA A 107 8.26 12.64 -6.89
CA ALA A 107 8.74 14.01 -6.78
C ALA A 107 7.91 14.85 -5.80
N LEU A 108 6.59 14.73 -5.81
CA LEU A 108 5.71 15.44 -4.88
C LEU A 108 5.88 14.93 -3.45
N THR A 109 5.93 13.63 -3.23
CA THR A 109 6.13 13.09 -1.87
C THR A 109 7.47 13.54 -1.28
N GLN A 110 8.54 13.54 -2.05
CA GLN A 110 9.84 14.08 -1.63
C GLN A 110 9.78 15.59 -1.35
N LYS A 111 9.18 16.39 -2.23
CA LYS A 111 9.01 17.84 -2.09
C LYS A 111 8.33 18.22 -0.79
N TYR A 112 7.31 17.48 -0.38
CA TYR A 112 6.54 17.77 0.82
C TYR A 112 6.98 16.98 2.06
N GLY A 113 7.98 16.08 1.92
CA GLY A 113 8.49 15.24 3.00
C GLY A 113 7.44 14.26 3.50
N THR A 114 6.64 13.72 2.59
CA THR A 114 5.63 12.69 2.81
C THR A 114 6.21 11.34 2.38
N LEU A 115 5.94 10.26 3.09
CA LEU A 115 6.38 8.93 2.70
C LEU A 115 5.52 8.39 1.56
N LEU A 116 6.09 7.53 0.71
CA LEU A 116 5.38 6.81 -0.35
C LEU A 116 5.31 5.32 -0.03
N CYS A 117 4.10 4.77 0.03
CA CYS A 117 3.83 3.37 0.28
C CYS A 117 3.10 2.72 -0.89
N TYR A 118 3.64 1.66 -1.46
CA TYR A 118 2.93 0.83 -2.42
C TYR A 118 2.33 -0.41 -1.76
N ASP A 119 1.03 -0.61 -2.01
CA ASP A 119 0.32 -1.84 -1.68
C ASP A 119 0.23 -2.74 -2.91
N GLU A 120 1.00 -3.80 -2.93
CA GLU A 120 1.04 -4.76 -4.03
C GLU A 120 0.15 -5.99 -3.83
N THR A 121 -0.81 -5.93 -2.93
CA THR A 121 -1.66 -7.08 -2.62
C THR A 121 -2.35 -7.68 -3.86
N HIS A 122 -2.69 -6.86 -4.86
CA HIS A 122 -3.22 -7.32 -6.16
C HIS A 122 -2.17 -7.41 -7.26
N THR A 123 -1.19 -6.53 -7.23
CA THR A 123 -0.24 -6.36 -8.33
C THR A 123 1.04 -7.19 -8.20
N LEU A 124 1.23 -7.90 -7.07
CA LEU A 124 2.36 -8.82 -6.89
C LEU A 124 2.42 -9.88 -8.00
N GLY A 125 1.26 -10.38 -8.45
CA GLY A 125 1.17 -11.36 -9.53
C GLY A 125 1.51 -10.84 -10.92
N HIS A 126 1.82 -9.57 -11.09
CA HIS A 126 2.19 -8.98 -12.38
C HIS A 126 3.52 -9.54 -12.91
N ALA A 127 4.45 -9.85 -12.03
CA ALA A 127 5.71 -10.50 -12.36
C ALA A 127 6.30 -11.19 -11.11
N TRP A 128 7.38 -11.95 -11.28
CA TRP A 128 8.06 -12.61 -10.17
C TRP A 128 8.55 -11.65 -9.08
N ASN A 129 8.86 -10.40 -9.44
CA ASN A 129 9.27 -9.32 -8.53
C ASN A 129 8.18 -8.25 -8.34
N GLY A 130 6.94 -8.56 -8.68
CA GLY A 130 5.81 -7.66 -8.56
C GLY A 130 5.79 -6.51 -9.57
N SER A 131 4.77 -5.69 -9.48
CA SER A 131 4.61 -4.51 -10.34
C SER A 131 5.64 -3.42 -10.01
N VAL A 132 5.95 -3.24 -8.72
CA VAL A 132 6.99 -2.31 -8.27
C VAL A 132 8.34 -2.66 -8.84
N GLY A 133 8.70 -3.96 -8.85
CA GLY A 133 9.98 -4.43 -9.39
C GLY A 133 10.08 -4.29 -10.90
N VAL A 134 9.02 -4.66 -11.64
CA VAL A 134 8.99 -4.52 -13.12
C VAL A 134 9.08 -3.09 -13.57
N GLN A 135 8.37 -2.18 -12.89
CA GLN A 135 8.35 -0.76 -13.22
C GLN A 135 9.51 0.02 -12.60
N ASN A 136 10.36 -0.64 -11.81
CA ASN A 136 11.47 -0.03 -11.07
C ASN A 136 11.04 1.20 -10.26
N LEU A 137 9.94 1.07 -9.52
CA LEU A 137 9.37 2.17 -8.76
C LEU A 137 10.16 2.44 -7.47
N GLU A 138 10.40 3.70 -7.20
CA GLU A 138 10.97 4.16 -5.93
C GLU A 138 9.87 4.33 -4.88
N PHE A 139 10.11 3.83 -3.66
CA PHE A 139 9.18 3.93 -2.55
C PHE A 139 9.92 3.96 -1.21
N ASP A 140 9.20 4.33 -0.17
CA ASP A 140 9.71 4.31 1.21
C ASP A 140 9.19 3.09 1.97
N MET A 141 7.96 2.67 1.68
CA MET A 141 7.27 1.57 2.34
C MET A 141 6.53 0.70 1.32
N TRP A 142 6.33 -0.57 1.68
CA TRP A 142 5.71 -1.55 0.81
C TRP A 142 4.91 -2.56 1.62
N ALA A 143 3.77 -3.01 1.08
CA ALA A 143 2.96 -4.06 1.66
C ALA A 143 2.47 -5.05 0.61
N CYS A 144 2.28 -6.29 1.03
CA CYS A 144 1.65 -7.30 0.19
C CYS A 144 0.94 -8.37 1.05
N GLY A 145 -0.18 -8.83 0.55
CA GLY A 145 -0.94 -9.93 1.10
C GLY A 145 -1.34 -10.96 0.04
N LYS A 146 -2.44 -11.65 0.26
CA LYS A 146 -3.06 -12.61 -0.69
C LYS A 146 -2.05 -13.64 -1.24
N ALA A 147 -1.62 -13.50 -2.50
CA ALA A 147 -0.78 -14.47 -3.21
C ALA A 147 0.53 -14.79 -2.52
N ILE A 148 1.08 -13.85 -1.75
CA ILE A 148 2.43 -13.98 -1.16
C ILE A 148 2.57 -15.16 -0.18
N SER A 149 1.47 -15.67 0.36
CA SER A 149 1.46 -16.80 1.31
C SER A 149 0.73 -18.03 0.80
N SER A 150 0.50 -18.13 -0.51
CA SER A 150 -0.04 -19.34 -1.19
C SER A 150 -1.31 -19.92 -0.54
N GLY A 151 -2.23 -19.04 -0.12
CA GLY A 151 -3.52 -19.44 0.46
C GLY A 151 -3.53 -19.60 1.98
N ILE A 152 -2.40 -19.55 2.65
CA ILE A 152 -2.34 -19.44 4.11
C ILE A 152 -2.53 -17.95 4.49
N PRO A 153 -3.39 -17.62 5.46
CA PRO A 153 -3.56 -16.23 5.88
C PRO A 153 -2.23 -15.60 6.29
N GLY A 154 -1.79 -14.60 5.55
CA GLY A 154 -0.52 -13.92 5.79
C GLY A 154 -0.40 -12.66 4.95
N ALA A 155 0.38 -11.72 5.46
CA ALA A 155 0.80 -10.52 4.77
C ALA A 155 2.18 -10.11 5.29
N VAL A 156 2.90 -9.39 4.46
CA VAL A 156 4.19 -8.80 4.81
C VAL A 156 4.18 -7.31 4.53
N PHE A 157 5.03 -6.60 5.22
CA PHE A 157 5.36 -5.22 4.90
C PHE A 157 6.85 -4.98 5.06
N GLY A 158 7.35 -3.99 4.37
CA GLY A 158 8.74 -3.58 4.40
C GLY A 158 8.87 -2.07 4.34
N MET A 159 10.07 -1.59 4.63
CA MET A 159 10.42 -0.18 4.59
C MET A 159 11.89 -0.02 4.26
N THR A 160 12.28 1.18 3.83
CA THR A 160 13.69 1.52 3.62
C THR A 160 14.48 1.49 4.94
N ARG A 161 15.80 1.36 4.82
CA ARG A 161 16.70 1.37 5.97
C ARG A 161 16.54 2.64 6.81
N ASP A 162 16.45 3.79 6.17
CA ASP A 162 16.33 5.09 6.87
C ASP A 162 15.08 5.17 7.74
N ILE A 163 13.95 4.60 7.28
CA ILE A 163 12.73 4.52 8.07
C ILE A 163 12.90 3.53 9.22
N ALA A 164 13.48 2.38 8.96
CA ALA A 164 13.73 1.37 10.00
C ALA A 164 14.63 1.93 11.10
N ASP A 165 15.70 2.63 10.75
CA ASP A 165 16.62 3.28 11.68
C ASP A 165 15.91 4.39 12.48
N SER A 166 15.00 5.14 11.86
CA SER A 166 14.16 6.15 12.54
C SER A 166 13.21 5.50 13.56
N VAL A 167 12.62 4.35 13.22
CA VAL A 167 11.77 3.57 14.12
C VAL A 167 12.58 3.05 15.30
N GLU A 168 13.79 2.53 15.07
CA GLU A 168 14.68 2.03 16.10
C GLU A 168 15.15 3.15 17.04
N ALA A 169 15.51 4.32 16.49
CA ALA A 169 15.86 5.49 17.28
C ALA A 169 14.70 5.93 18.18
N TRP A 170 13.48 6.01 17.63
CA TRP A 170 12.29 6.35 18.40
C TRP A 170 12.01 5.35 19.53
N GLN A 171 12.19 4.03 19.26
CA GLN A 171 12.05 3.00 20.30
C GLN A 171 13.03 3.18 21.45
N ASN A 172 14.28 3.53 21.13
CA ASN A 172 15.34 3.74 22.14
C ASN A 172 15.05 4.98 22.99
N GLU A 173 14.51 6.05 22.40
CA GLU A 173 14.13 7.28 23.12
C GLU A 173 12.89 7.09 24.01
N ALA A 174 11.90 6.36 23.52
CA ALA A 174 10.64 6.12 24.24
C ALA A 174 10.79 5.21 25.46
N GLY A 175 11.89 4.47 25.58
CA GLY A 175 12.22 3.60 26.69
C GLY A 175 11.29 2.39 26.84
N PHE A 176 11.51 1.64 27.91
CA PHE A 176 10.83 0.36 28.19
C PHE A 176 9.29 0.46 28.30
N PHE A 177 8.75 1.65 28.58
CA PHE A 177 7.31 1.83 28.75
C PHE A 177 6.49 1.76 27.46
N CYS A 178 7.12 1.91 26.29
CA CYS A 178 6.47 1.70 25.00
C CYS A 178 6.41 0.22 24.61
N GLY A 179 6.64 -0.65 25.56
CA GLY A 179 6.61 -2.09 25.40
C GLY A 179 7.77 -2.59 24.53
N ALA A 180 8.42 -3.63 24.93
CA ALA A 180 9.50 -4.25 24.21
C ALA A 180 9.28 -4.18 22.68
N GLY A 181 9.89 -3.19 22.04
CA GLY A 181 9.68 -2.92 20.62
C GLY A 181 8.29 -2.37 20.33
N LEU A 182 8.03 -2.05 19.13
CA LEU A 182 6.78 -1.57 18.55
C LEU A 182 5.52 -2.28 19.10
N GLY A 183 5.14 -2.03 20.34
CA GLY A 183 4.04 -2.69 21.02
C GLY A 183 2.67 -2.52 20.35
N PHE A 184 2.60 -1.66 19.32
CA PHE A 184 1.48 -1.52 18.42
C PHE A 184 1.65 -2.33 17.11
N LEU A 185 2.82 -2.96 16.88
CA LEU A 185 3.09 -3.82 15.75
C LEU A 185 3.00 -5.28 16.13
N GLY A 186 2.04 -5.95 15.57
CA GLY A 186 1.83 -7.36 15.82
C GLY A 186 0.62 -7.66 16.68
N ASN A 187 0.26 -8.91 16.68
CA ASN A 187 -0.78 -9.51 17.51
C ASN A 187 -0.37 -10.95 17.85
N ALA A 188 -1.21 -11.67 18.58
CA ALA A 188 -0.92 -13.03 19.05
C ALA A 188 -0.53 -14.02 17.92
N LEU A 189 -0.93 -13.78 16.69
CA LEU A 189 -0.68 -14.66 15.54
C LEU A 189 0.34 -14.10 14.56
N THR A 190 0.86 -12.90 14.77
CA THR A 190 1.88 -12.30 13.91
C THR A 190 3.16 -13.12 13.97
N GLY A 191 3.72 -13.44 12.80
CA GLY A 191 4.96 -14.21 12.70
C GLY A 191 4.81 -15.69 13.07
N ASN A 192 3.58 -16.23 13.07
CA ASN A 192 3.39 -17.66 13.35
C ASN A 192 4.12 -18.53 12.28
N THR A 193 4.59 -19.69 12.72
CA THR A 193 5.45 -20.56 11.91
C THR A 193 4.81 -21.00 10.60
N MET A 194 3.49 -21.24 10.59
CA MET A 194 2.79 -21.67 9.37
C MET A 194 2.79 -20.59 8.30
N SER A 195 2.38 -19.36 8.64
CA SER A 195 2.35 -18.24 7.70
C SER A 195 3.75 -17.85 7.24
N THR A 196 4.73 -17.80 8.15
CA THR A 196 6.11 -17.44 7.78
C THR A 196 6.77 -18.51 6.93
N THR A 197 6.48 -19.79 7.15
CA THR A 197 6.95 -20.87 6.30
C THR A 197 6.32 -20.78 4.90
N ALA A 198 5.01 -20.58 4.82
CA ALA A 198 4.32 -20.42 3.54
C ALA A 198 4.87 -19.22 2.75
N LEU A 199 5.03 -18.07 3.40
CA LEU A 199 5.68 -16.89 2.80
C LEU A 199 7.07 -17.20 2.25
N ARG A 200 7.92 -17.83 3.07
CA ARG A 200 9.28 -18.19 2.65
C ARG A 200 9.29 -19.11 1.44
N VAL A 201 8.47 -20.16 1.44
CA VAL A 201 8.39 -21.12 0.32
C VAL A 201 7.84 -20.43 -0.93
N THR A 202 6.80 -19.61 -0.79
CA THR A 202 6.25 -18.84 -1.92
C THR A 202 7.30 -17.94 -2.56
N MET A 203 8.06 -17.21 -1.74
CA MET A 203 9.10 -16.32 -2.24
C MET A 203 10.27 -17.08 -2.89
N GLN A 204 10.62 -18.25 -2.40
CA GLN A 204 11.76 -19.02 -2.88
C GLN A 204 11.46 -19.90 -4.09
N GLU A 205 10.25 -20.43 -4.18
CA GLU A 205 9.91 -21.49 -5.15
C GLU A 205 8.82 -21.07 -6.15
N VAL A 206 8.02 -20.05 -5.84
CA VAL A 206 6.93 -19.58 -6.70
C VAL A 206 7.23 -18.24 -7.33
N MET A 207 7.71 -17.27 -6.53
CA MET A 207 8.05 -15.93 -7.01
C MET A 207 9.43 -15.92 -7.66
N THR A 208 9.57 -16.69 -8.73
CA THR A 208 10.85 -16.82 -9.48
C THR A 208 10.62 -16.59 -10.98
N PRO A 209 11.65 -16.15 -11.72
CA PRO A 209 11.54 -15.99 -13.17
C PRO A 209 11.08 -17.28 -13.87
N GLU A 210 11.61 -18.43 -13.46
CA GLU A 210 11.31 -19.73 -14.08
C GLU A 210 9.83 -20.12 -14.00
N VAL A 211 9.14 -19.70 -12.92
CA VAL A 211 7.70 -19.94 -12.76
C VAL A 211 6.90 -18.89 -13.52
N PHE A 212 7.32 -17.63 -13.49
CA PHE A 212 6.56 -16.53 -14.06
C PHE A 212 6.67 -16.41 -15.57
N GLU A 213 7.81 -16.71 -16.19
CA GLU A 213 7.99 -16.62 -17.64
C GLU A 213 6.94 -17.42 -18.43
N PRO A 214 6.68 -18.72 -18.11
CA PRO A 214 5.63 -19.47 -18.79
C PRO A 214 4.21 -18.94 -18.54
N LEU A 215 3.95 -18.42 -17.33
CA LEU A 215 2.66 -17.83 -16.99
C LEU A 215 2.38 -16.57 -17.79
N LEU A 216 3.35 -15.67 -17.87
CA LEU A 216 3.26 -14.43 -18.65
C LEU A 216 3.12 -14.73 -20.15
N ALA A 217 3.86 -15.70 -20.67
CA ALA A 217 3.69 -16.13 -22.07
C ALA A 217 2.28 -16.69 -22.35
N SER A 218 1.69 -17.37 -21.37
CA SER A 218 0.31 -17.88 -21.49
C SER A 218 -0.72 -16.75 -21.42
N ALA A 219 -0.52 -15.80 -20.51
CA ALA A 219 -1.38 -14.61 -20.40
C ALA A 219 -1.36 -13.78 -21.69
N GLU A 220 -0.17 -13.61 -22.30
CA GLU A 220 -0.04 -12.89 -23.58
C GLU A 220 -0.80 -13.57 -24.73
N LYS A 221 -0.78 -14.91 -24.79
CA LYS A 221 -1.58 -15.64 -25.79
C LYS A 221 -3.08 -15.42 -25.60
N VAL A 222 -3.55 -15.39 -24.33
CA VAL A 222 -4.95 -15.09 -24.04
C VAL A 222 -5.30 -13.68 -24.46
N ARG A 223 -4.44 -12.69 -24.15
CA ARG A 223 -4.62 -11.29 -24.55
C ARG A 223 -4.76 -11.16 -26.08
N GLN A 224 -3.83 -11.76 -26.84
CA GLN A 224 -3.87 -11.76 -28.30
C GLN A 224 -5.14 -12.40 -28.83
N SER A 225 -5.55 -13.57 -28.30
CA SER A 225 -6.77 -14.24 -28.70
C SER A 225 -8.04 -13.42 -28.42
N MET A 226 -8.03 -12.61 -27.37
CA MET A 226 -9.14 -11.69 -27.07
C MET A 226 -9.17 -10.50 -28.05
N GLU A 227 -8.02 -9.93 -28.38
CA GLU A 227 -7.93 -8.84 -29.38
C GLU A 227 -8.37 -9.29 -30.79
N ASP A 228 -8.13 -10.55 -31.15
CA ASP A 228 -8.58 -11.11 -32.43
C ASP A 228 -10.11 -11.29 -32.52
N ILE A 229 -10.83 -11.24 -31.40
CA ILE A 229 -12.29 -11.39 -31.31
C ILE A 229 -13.01 -10.04 -31.39
N PHE A 230 -12.38 -8.96 -30.96
CA PHE A 230 -12.95 -7.61 -30.91
C PHE A 230 -12.28 -6.65 -31.87
#